data_1c67d321f4062fe03d0c501bc85cad39
#
_entry.id   1c67d321f4062fe03d0c501bc85cad39
#
_cell.length_a   1.000
_cell.length_b   1.000
_cell.length_c   1.000
_cell.angle_alpha   90.00
_cell.angle_beta   90.00
_cell.angle_gamma   90.00
#
_symmetry.space_group_name_H-M   'P 1'
#
loop_
_entity.id
_entity.type
_entity.pdbx_description
1 polymer ?
#
loop_
_entity_poly.entity_id
_entity_poly.type
_entity_poly.pdbx_seq_one_letter_code
_entity_poly.pdbx_strand_id
1 'polypeptide(L)'
;MQLTSHKDISYILYFCKHETEYTRSLSDQTIQMVHIGYAYHRAFLRKTRIRIAGCVYPEECLFDSSRCLGDPFRGYLADVWGRRKCLILGCILFFFGYLCYSFTSTFTAFLFAEILLGTGQTLVNGADSALLYDTTAQYKKENLYLRYEGRITMIGNFAEALAGIFGGLLATYSLRLPFYAQAVIAFTGIPAAFMLKEVNRSNKIQNPVNEIVRIIRYSLVTNKQLCYNIMYSGIIGAATLTMAWFVQPVLMYLKTPVSWYGVIWTVLNLTVGFAALWSDRVDNYFGPRKMGILILVFIVGGYVSLAFNLTYAGLAILFVFYIFRGFATPILKGYINQMTFSDMRATVLSIRNFIIRLMFAAIAPFIGWLNDMYSLQVALLVSAGIILLPGGIFLGLQFRKETS
;
A
#
# COMPACT_ATOMS: atom_id res chain seq x y z
N MET A 1 -33.97 25.09 -3.74
CA MET A 1 -34.48 24.98 -5.10
C MET A 1 -33.68 23.88 -5.79
N GLN A 2 -34.13 22.73 -5.64
CA GLN A 2 -34.71 21.69 -6.48
C GLN A 2 -33.76 21.16 -7.56
N LEU A 3 -33.50 19.85 -7.43
CA LEU A 3 -33.30 18.87 -8.49
C LEU A 3 -31.91 18.80 -9.11
N THR A 4 -31.03 18.11 -8.40
CA THR A 4 -30.04 17.27 -9.06
C THR A 4 -30.65 15.88 -9.27
N SER A 5 -30.89 15.55 -10.52
CA SER A 5 -31.52 14.34 -11.00
C SER A 5 -30.87 13.08 -10.42
N HIS A 6 -31.68 12.16 -9.92
CA HIS A 6 -31.29 10.80 -9.50
C HIS A 6 -30.44 10.04 -10.56
N LYS A 7 -30.52 10.46 -11.82
CA LYS A 7 -29.75 9.92 -12.95
C LYS A 7 -28.26 10.29 -12.88
N ASP A 8 -27.91 11.53 -12.45
CA ASP A 8 -26.50 11.95 -12.38
C ASP A 8 -25.75 11.24 -11.25
N ILE A 9 -26.42 10.95 -10.14
CA ILE A 9 -25.83 10.22 -9.01
C ILE A 9 -25.65 8.74 -9.39
N SER A 10 -26.61 8.13 -10.09
CA SER A 10 -26.47 6.76 -10.56
C SER A 10 -25.40 6.62 -11.66
N TYR A 11 -25.21 7.62 -12.53
CA TYR A 11 -24.13 7.63 -13.50
C TYR A 11 -22.74 7.75 -12.84
N ILE A 12 -22.59 8.62 -11.84
CA ILE A 12 -21.34 8.75 -11.09
C ILE A 12 -21.05 7.51 -10.25
N LEU A 13 -22.07 6.94 -9.61
CA LEU A 13 -21.95 5.69 -8.87
C LEU A 13 -21.68 4.50 -9.79
N TYR A 14 -22.31 4.44 -10.96
CA TYR A 14 -22.03 3.44 -11.98
C TYR A 14 -20.62 3.58 -12.53
N PHE A 15 -20.18 4.82 -12.82
CA PHE A 15 -18.86 5.13 -13.35
C PHE A 15 -17.76 4.85 -12.33
N CYS A 16 -17.89 5.32 -11.08
CA CYS A 16 -16.96 5.00 -10.01
C CYS A 16 -17.02 3.53 -9.59
N LYS A 17 -18.19 2.89 -9.62
CA LYS A 17 -18.37 1.49 -9.25
C LYS A 17 -17.67 0.54 -10.24
N HIS A 18 -17.68 0.84 -11.54
CA HIS A 18 -17.03 0.02 -12.54
C HIS A 18 -15.56 0.40 -12.83
N GLU A 19 -15.14 1.66 -12.60
CA GLU A 19 -13.78 2.09 -12.92
C GLU A 19 -12.79 1.91 -11.77
N THR A 20 -13.22 2.10 -10.52
CA THR A 20 -12.30 2.15 -9.38
C THR A 20 -12.27 0.86 -8.56
N GLU A 21 -13.34 0.08 -8.55
CA GLU A 21 -13.40 -1.19 -7.79
C GLU A 21 -12.37 -2.22 -8.29
N TYR A 22 -12.07 -2.20 -9.58
CA TYR A 22 -11.25 -3.23 -10.21
C TYR A 22 -9.74 -2.96 -10.13
N THR A 23 -9.31 -1.71 -10.27
CA THR A 23 -7.88 -1.37 -10.35
C THR A 23 -7.16 -1.51 -9.04
N ARG A 24 -7.80 -1.24 -7.92
CA ARG A 24 -7.17 -1.32 -6.60
C ARG A 24 -7.29 -2.70 -5.95
N SER A 25 -8.39 -3.41 -6.18
CA SER A 25 -8.50 -4.83 -5.83
C SER A 25 -7.33 -5.64 -6.41
N LEU A 26 -6.84 -5.26 -7.59
CA LEU A 26 -5.68 -5.89 -8.22
C LEU A 26 -4.35 -5.44 -7.64
N SER A 27 -4.19 -4.16 -7.27
CA SER A 27 -2.90 -3.64 -6.77
C SER A 27 -2.60 -4.10 -5.35
N ASP A 28 -3.60 -4.08 -4.47
CA ASP A 28 -3.44 -4.49 -3.07
C ASP A 28 -3.45 -6.01 -2.89
N GLN A 29 -4.22 -6.75 -3.70
CA GLN A 29 -4.16 -8.21 -3.78
C GLN A 29 -2.77 -8.71 -4.15
N THR A 30 -2.05 -7.97 -5.00
CA THR A 30 -0.71 -8.34 -5.44
C THR A 30 0.31 -8.28 -4.31
N ILE A 31 0.23 -7.28 -3.43
CA ILE A 31 1.19 -7.10 -2.33
C ILE A 31 1.07 -8.23 -1.30
N GLN A 32 -0.12 -8.78 -1.09
CA GLN A 32 -0.36 -9.66 0.05
C GLN A 32 -0.63 -11.13 -0.31
N MET A 33 -1.07 -11.45 -1.52
CA MET A 33 -0.90 -12.83 -2.01
C MET A 33 0.58 -13.20 -2.15
N VAL A 34 1.45 -12.22 -2.36
CA VAL A 34 2.89 -12.37 -2.20
C VAL A 34 3.21 -12.80 -0.77
N HIS A 35 2.58 -12.26 0.28
CA HIS A 35 2.81 -12.68 1.66
C HIS A 35 2.32 -14.11 1.96
N ILE A 36 1.18 -14.52 1.44
CA ILE A 36 0.70 -15.90 1.57
C ILE A 36 1.48 -16.81 0.63
N GLY A 37 1.72 -16.39 -0.61
CA GLY A 37 2.64 -17.06 -1.55
C GLY A 37 4.04 -17.20 -0.97
N TYR A 38 4.51 -16.25 -0.14
CA TYR A 38 5.82 -16.27 0.50
C TYR A 38 5.94 -17.32 1.60
N ALA A 39 4.94 -17.52 2.44
CA ALA A 39 4.94 -18.61 3.40
C ALA A 39 4.98 -19.97 2.69
N TYR A 40 4.23 -20.10 1.58
CA TYR A 40 4.24 -21.27 0.72
C TYR A 40 5.49 -21.36 -0.14
N HIS A 41 6.03 -20.25 -0.63
CA HIS A 41 7.30 -20.16 -1.36
C HIS A 41 8.49 -20.62 -0.49
N ARG A 42 8.54 -20.23 0.80
CA ARG A 42 9.52 -20.78 1.76
C ARG A 42 9.37 -22.30 1.95
N ALA A 43 8.15 -22.80 2.02
CA ALA A 43 7.92 -24.25 2.10
C ALA A 43 8.37 -24.95 0.80
N PHE A 44 8.14 -24.33 -0.37
CA PHE A 44 8.57 -24.82 -1.67
C PHE A 44 10.10 -24.78 -1.82
N LEU A 45 10.77 -23.67 -1.47
CA LEU A 45 12.24 -23.55 -1.52
C LEU A 45 12.93 -24.50 -0.54
N ARG A 46 12.37 -24.74 0.66
CA ARG A 46 12.85 -25.78 1.58
C ARG A 46 12.74 -27.17 0.97
N LYS A 47 11.66 -27.45 0.25
CA LYS A 47 11.42 -28.75 -0.39
C LYS A 47 12.34 -28.99 -1.60
N THR A 48 12.76 -27.93 -2.29
CA THR A 48 13.65 -28.01 -3.47
C THR A 48 15.14 -27.95 -3.15
N ARG A 49 15.53 -27.93 -1.87
CA ARG A 49 16.95 -27.88 -1.40
C ARG A 49 17.77 -26.69 -1.91
N ILE A 50 17.15 -25.60 -2.32
CA ILE A 50 17.88 -24.36 -2.64
C ILE A 50 18.29 -23.72 -1.31
N ARG A 51 19.47 -24.08 -0.80
CA ARG A 51 20.13 -23.40 0.33
C ARG A 51 20.74 -22.12 -0.20
N ILE A 52 20.14 -20.97 0.09
CA ILE A 52 20.79 -19.68 0.02
C ILE A 52 21.40 -19.42 1.39
N ALA A 53 22.73 -19.36 1.43
CA ALA A 53 23.50 -19.30 2.66
C ALA A 53 23.19 -18.02 3.47
N GLY A 54 22.75 -18.19 4.70
CA GLY A 54 23.11 -17.33 5.82
C GLY A 54 22.34 -16.03 6.05
N CYS A 55 21.33 -15.62 5.24
CA CYS A 55 20.52 -14.46 5.53
C CYS A 55 19.03 -14.77 5.43
N VAL A 56 18.29 -14.46 6.51
CA VAL A 56 16.85 -14.71 6.60
C VAL A 56 16.04 -13.79 5.68
N TYR A 57 16.63 -12.71 5.11
CA TYR A 57 15.92 -11.63 4.41
C TYR A 57 16.54 -11.05 3.12
N PRO A 58 17.49 -11.65 2.40
CA PRO A 58 18.08 -11.00 1.22
C PRO A 58 17.11 -10.87 0.04
N GLU A 59 16.15 -11.79 -0.09
CA GLU A 59 15.20 -11.79 -1.21
C GLU A 59 14.13 -10.72 -1.05
N GLU A 60 13.67 -10.46 0.18
CA GLU A 60 12.69 -9.42 0.50
C GLU A 60 13.26 -8.02 0.30
N CYS A 61 14.53 -7.80 0.68
CA CYS A 61 15.22 -6.54 0.44
C CYS A 61 15.50 -6.30 -1.05
N LEU A 62 15.84 -7.34 -1.82
CA LEU A 62 16.02 -7.24 -3.27
C LEU A 62 14.70 -6.98 -4.00
N PHE A 63 13.62 -7.61 -3.56
CA PHE A 63 12.29 -7.42 -4.10
C PHE A 63 11.77 -5.98 -3.91
N ASP A 64 11.90 -5.43 -2.70
CA ASP A 64 11.56 -4.03 -2.44
C ASP A 64 12.54 -3.06 -3.09
N SER A 65 13.82 -3.40 -3.21
CA SER A 65 14.84 -2.56 -3.85
C SER A 65 14.59 -2.39 -5.36
N SER A 66 14.19 -3.44 -6.06
CA SER A 66 13.85 -3.37 -7.50
C SER A 66 12.61 -2.48 -7.76
N ARG A 67 11.69 -2.42 -6.80
CA ARG A 67 10.54 -1.51 -6.81
C ARG A 67 10.92 -0.07 -6.45
N CYS A 68 11.84 0.11 -5.52
CA CYS A 68 12.23 1.43 -5.02
C CYS A 68 12.83 2.35 -6.12
N LEU A 69 13.77 1.86 -6.91
CA LEU A 69 14.48 2.69 -7.89
C LEU A 69 13.62 3.20 -9.04
N GLY A 70 12.49 2.55 -9.31
CA GLY A 70 11.62 2.89 -10.44
C GLY A 70 10.42 3.78 -10.13
N ASP A 71 10.02 3.91 -8.87
CA ASP A 71 8.74 4.53 -8.50
C ASP A 71 8.57 5.99 -8.97
N PRO A 72 9.52 6.93 -8.78
CA PRO A 72 9.34 8.31 -9.24
C PRO A 72 9.27 8.44 -10.77
N PHE A 73 10.10 7.65 -11.49
CA PHE A 73 10.09 7.65 -12.96
C PHE A 73 8.79 7.12 -13.53
N ARG A 74 8.20 6.10 -12.91
CA ARG A 74 6.95 5.47 -13.36
C ARG A 74 5.72 6.28 -12.99
N GLY A 75 5.73 6.97 -11.84
CA GLY A 75 4.71 7.97 -11.50
C GLY A 75 4.69 9.12 -12.52
N TYR A 76 5.87 9.59 -12.91
CA TYR A 76 6.02 10.55 -13.99
C TYR A 76 5.50 9.99 -15.34
N LEU A 77 5.79 8.73 -15.64
CA LEU A 77 5.26 8.07 -16.82
C LEU A 77 3.72 8.09 -16.84
N ALA A 78 3.07 7.90 -15.70
CA ALA A 78 1.62 8.00 -15.58
C ALA A 78 1.11 9.42 -15.81
N ASP A 79 1.87 10.43 -15.40
CA ASP A 79 1.51 11.83 -15.62
C ASP A 79 1.71 12.28 -17.08
N VAL A 80 2.69 11.71 -17.82
CA VAL A 80 3.01 12.05 -19.22
C VAL A 80 2.28 11.17 -20.22
N TRP A 81 2.36 9.86 -20.04
CA TRP A 81 1.84 8.87 -20.99
C TRP A 81 0.33 8.66 -20.86
N GLY A 82 -0.20 8.98 -19.70
CA GLY A 82 -1.60 8.84 -19.31
C GLY A 82 -1.80 7.76 -18.27
N ARG A 83 -2.61 8.08 -17.27
CA ARG A 83 -2.86 7.20 -16.12
C ARG A 83 -3.54 5.90 -16.52
N ARG A 84 -4.52 5.99 -17.45
CA ARG A 84 -5.19 4.82 -18.01
C ARG A 84 -4.23 3.85 -18.69
N LYS A 85 -3.30 4.35 -19.51
CA LYS A 85 -2.31 3.50 -20.19
C LYS A 85 -1.39 2.79 -19.23
N CYS A 86 -0.95 3.48 -18.16
CA CYS A 86 -0.14 2.90 -17.10
C CYS A 86 -0.89 1.80 -16.34
N LEU A 87 -2.17 2.00 -16.04
CA LEU A 87 -3.01 1.00 -15.39
C LEU A 87 -3.20 -0.24 -16.29
N ILE A 88 -3.44 -0.06 -17.61
CA ILE A 88 -3.55 -1.17 -18.57
C ILE A 88 -2.25 -1.96 -18.61
N LEU A 89 -1.10 -1.28 -18.77
CA LEU A 89 0.21 -1.94 -18.81
C LEU A 89 0.52 -2.64 -17.49
N GLY A 90 0.18 -2.03 -16.36
CA GLY A 90 0.31 -2.64 -15.04
C GLY A 90 -0.45 -3.96 -14.93
N CYS A 91 -1.72 -4.00 -15.34
CA CYS A 91 -2.53 -5.23 -15.36
C CYS A 91 -1.93 -6.32 -16.27
N ILE A 92 -1.41 -5.93 -17.45
CA ILE A 92 -0.74 -6.86 -18.36
C ILE A 92 0.50 -7.46 -17.72
N LEU A 93 1.33 -6.64 -17.07
CA LEU A 93 2.53 -7.10 -16.38
C LEU A 93 2.20 -8.01 -15.18
N PHE A 94 1.12 -7.75 -14.45
CA PHE A 94 0.64 -8.64 -13.39
C PHE A 94 0.24 -10.00 -13.96
N PHE A 95 -0.54 -10.02 -15.03
CA PHE A 95 -0.94 -11.27 -15.66
C PHE A 95 0.28 -12.12 -16.05
N PHE A 96 1.24 -11.54 -16.79
CA PHE A 96 2.43 -12.27 -17.22
C PHE A 96 3.34 -12.65 -16.03
N GLY A 97 3.46 -11.82 -15.00
CA GLY A 97 4.21 -12.12 -13.81
C GLY A 97 3.65 -13.34 -13.05
N TYR A 98 2.33 -13.40 -12.83
CA TYR A 98 1.70 -14.57 -12.21
C TYR A 98 1.71 -15.80 -13.09
N LEU A 99 1.61 -15.62 -14.40
CA LEU A 99 1.76 -16.71 -15.37
C LEU A 99 3.17 -17.33 -15.28
N CYS A 100 4.22 -16.50 -15.22
CA CYS A 100 5.57 -16.96 -14.98
C CYS A 100 5.69 -17.74 -13.67
N TYR A 101 5.15 -17.23 -12.57
CA TYR A 101 5.13 -17.93 -11.28
C TYR A 101 4.48 -19.30 -11.34
N SER A 102 3.40 -19.43 -12.14
CA SER A 102 2.63 -20.66 -12.26
C SER A 102 3.42 -21.81 -12.91
N PHE A 103 4.28 -21.48 -13.87
CA PHE A 103 4.98 -22.49 -14.68
C PHE A 103 6.47 -22.65 -14.32
N THR A 104 7.04 -21.72 -13.57
CA THR A 104 8.48 -21.72 -13.32
C THR A 104 8.88 -22.61 -12.15
N SER A 105 10.13 -23.11 -12.20
CA SER A 105 10.76 -23.87 -11.11
C SER A 105 12.20 -23.41 -10.84
N THR A 106 12.72 -22.48 -11.63
CA THR A 106 14.10 -21.98 -11.52
C THR A 106 14.13 -20.63 -10.82
N PHE A 107 15.20 -20.38 -10.06
CA PHE A 107 15.38 -19.10 -9.34
C PHE A 107 15.39 -17.89 -10.27
N THR A 108 16.09 -18.00 -11.42
CA THR A 108 16.18 -16.91 -12.41
C THR A 108 14.82 -16.54 -12.99
N ALA A 109 13.95 -17.51 -13.23
CA ALA A 109 12.62 -17.25 -13.76
C ALA A 109 11.69 -16.70 -12.66
N PHE A 110 11.85 -17.08 -11.39
CA PHE A 110 11.18 -16.41 -10.27
C PHE A 110 11.60 -14.94 -10.16
N LEU A 111 12.91 -14.65 -10.26
CA LEU A 111 13.42 -13.28 -10.24
C LEU A 111 12.83 -12.44 -11.39
N PHE A 112 12.72 -13.03 -12.59
CA PHE A 112 12.08 -12.35 -13.73
C PHE A 112 10.59 -12.07 -13.47
N ALA A 113 9.84 -13.04 -12.91
CA ALA A 113 8.45 -12.85 -12.52
C ALA A 113 8.30 -11.70 -11.50
N GLU A 114 9.22 -11.63 -10.52
CA GLU A 114 9.25 -10.54 -9.53
C GLU A 114 9.49 -9.17 -10.17
N ILE A 115 10.38 -9.08 -11.16
CA ILE A 115 10.62 -7.83 -11.90
C ILE A 115 9.37 -7.41 -12.64
N LEU A 116 8.65 -8.34 -13.29
CA LEU A 116 7.39 -8.05 -13.95
C LEU A 116 6.33 -7.53 -12.97
N LEU A 117 6.11 -8.24 -11.85
CA LEU A 117 5.14 -7.87 -10.83
C LEU A 117 5.51 -6.53 -10.17
N GLY A 118 6.79 -6.35 -9.82
CA GLY A 118 7.29 -5.10 -9.25
C GLY A 118 7.13 -3.91 -10.20
N THR A 119 7.38 -4.12 -11.49
CA THR A 119 7.17 -3.10 -12.52
C THR A 119 5.69 -2.77 -12.68
N GLY A 120 4.82 -3.78 -12.77
CA GLY A 120 3.37 -3.60 -12.83
C GLY A 120 2.85 -2.81 -11.63
N GLN A 121 3.27 -3.19 -10.41
CA GLN A 121 2.87 -2.53 -9.16
C GLN A 121 3.22 -1.04 -9.16
N THR A 122 4.41 -0.68 -9.60
CA THR A 122 4.84 0.72 -9.58
C THR A 122 4.15 1.57 -10.65
N LEU A 123 3.70 0.98 -11.78
CA LEU A 123 2.88 1.67 -12.79
C LEU A 123 1.47 1.94 -12.27
N VAL A 124 0.91 1.06 -11.46
CA VAL A 124 -0.42 1.22 -10.86
C VAL A 124 -0.38 2.18 -9.68
N ASN A 125 0.62 2.04 -8.82
CA ASN A 125 0.76 2.87 -7.61
C ASN A 125 0.84 4.36 -7.94
N GLY A 126 -0.09 5.11 -7.38
CA GLY A 126 -0.19 6.56 -7.59
C GLY A 126 -1.02 6.95 -8.81
N ALA A 127 -1.04 6.16 -9.89
CA ALA A 127 -1.88 6.41 -11.05
C ALA A 127 -3.36 6.20 -10.73
N ASP A 128 -3.69 5.19 -9.95
CA ASP A 128 -5.04 4.85 -9.48
C ASP A 128 -5.67 5.99 -8.66
N SER A 129 -5.05 6.35 -7.58
CA SER A 129 -5.50 7.41 -6.66
C SER A 129 -5.52 8.79 -7.34
N ALA A 130 -4.54 9.04 -8.22
CA ALA A 130 -4.47 10.27 -8.98
C ALA A 130 -5.59 10.35 -10.03
N LEU A 131 -5.91 9.24 -10.72
CA LEU A 131 -7.05 9.19 -11.66
C LEU A 131 -8.37 9.42 -10.93
N LEU A 132 -8.55 8.82 -9.76
CA LEU A 132 -9.74 9.04 -8.93
C LEU A 132 -9.89 10.50 -8.53
N TYR A 133 -8.81 11.13 -8.06
CA TYR A 133 -8.86 12.54 -7.64
C TYR A 133 -9.20 13.46 -8.82
N ASP A 134 -8.54 13.29 -9.97
CA ASP A 134 -8.80 14.10 -11.16
C ASP A 134 -10.21 13.90 -11.69
N THR A 135 -10.72 12.67 -11.64
CA THR A 135 -12.12 12.39 -12.02
C THR A 135 -13.09 13.11 -11.09
N THR A 136 -12.88 13.06 -9.77
CA THR A 136 -13.75 13.79 -8.82
C THR A 136 -13.63 15.30 -8.97
N ALA A 137 -12.44 15.82 -9.25
CA ALA A 137 -12.20 17.25 -9.52
C ALA A 137 -12.88 17.70 -10.80
N GLN A 138 -12.83 16.92 -11.89
CA GLN A 138 -13.51 17.23 -13.15
C GLN A 138 -15.02 17.42 -12.96
N TYR A 139 -15.62 16.63 -12.06
CA TYR A 139 -17.05 16.76 -11.72
C TYR A 139 -17.34 17.75 -10.59
N LYS A 140 -16.34 18.55 -10.14
CA LYS A 140 -16.46 19.51 -9.01
C LYS A 140 -16.95 18.84 -7.71
N LYS A 141 -16.50 17.61 -7.46
CA LYS A 141 -16.88 16.77 -6.30
C LYS A 141 -15.65 16.29 -5.54
N GLU A 142 -14.64 17.13 -5.42
CA GLU A 142 -13.37 16.83 -4.73
C GLU A 142 -13.58 16.40 -3.27
N ASN A 143 -14.61 16.95 -2.62
CA ASN A 143 -15.01 16.58 -1.27
C ASN A 143 -15.44 15.11 -1.14
N LEU A 144 -15.78 14.44 -2.23
CA LEU A 144 -16.12 13.00 -2.23
C LEU A 144 -14.90 12.10 -2.44
N TYR A 145 -13.73 12.65 -2.80
CA TYR A 145 -12.52 11.86 -3.02
C TYR A 145 -12.21 10.94 -1.85
N LEU A 146 -12.15 11.49 -0.63
CA LEU A 146 -11.80 10.73 0.57
C LEU A 146 -12.78 9.56 0.82
N ARG A 147 -14.06 9.80 0.57
CA ARG A 147 -15.10 8.77 0.67
C ARG A 147 -14.88 7.64 -0.34
N TYR A 148 -14.55 7.96 -1.59
CA TYR A 148 -14.28 6.95 -2.62
C TYR A 148 -12.97 6.24 -2.37
N GLU A 149 -11.92 6.95 -1.97
CA GLU A 149 -10.63 6.38 -1.60
C GLU A 149 -10.77 5.39 -0.42
N GLY A 150 -11.60 5.74 0.57
CA GLY A 150 -11.95 4.85 1.68
C GLY A 150 -12.68 3.58 1.23
N ARG A 151 -13.64 3.69 0.29
CA ARG A 151 -14.35 2.53 -0.29
C ARG A 151 -13.42 1.62 -1.08
N ILE A 152 -12.53 2.19 -1.89
CA ILE A 152 -11.53 1.44 -2.64
C ILE A 152 -10.61 0.68 -1.68
N THR A 153 -10.14 1.35 -0.62
CA THR A 153 -9.32 0.71 0.41
C THR A 153 -10.06 -0.44 1.09
N MET A 154 -11.36 -0.27 1.39
CA MET A 154 -12.19 -1.34 1.94
C MET A 154 -12.28 -2.53 0.99
N ILE A 155 -12.64 -2.30 -0.27
CA ILE A 155 -12.81 -3.37 -1.26
C ILE A 155 -11.50 -4.13 -1.45
N GLY A 156 -10.35 -3.42 -1.52
CA GLY A 156 -9.04 -4.02 -1.59
C GLY A 156 -8.77 -4.94 -0.41
N ASN A 157 -8.98 -4.47 0.82
CA ASN A 157 -8.75 -5.29 2.01
C ASN A 157 -9.73 -6.48 2.13
N PHE A 158 -10.98 -6.33 1.66
CA PHE A 158 -11.94 -7.44 1.63
C PHE A 158 -11.56 -8.49 0.59
N ALA A 159 -11.15 -8.05 -0.60
CA ALA A 159 -10.65 -8.96 -1.63
C ALA A 159 -9.42 -9.73 -1.15
N GLU A 160 -8.54 -9.08 -0.43
CA GLU A 160 -7.37 -9.65 0.20
C GLU A 160 -7.71 -10.66 1.31
N ALA A 161 -8.67 -10.35 2.15
CA ALA A 161 -9.19 -11.26 3.15
C ALA A 161 -9.75 -12.55 2.51
N LEU A 162 -10.54 -12.42 1.44
CA LEU A 162 -11.04 -13.55 0.66
C LEU A 162 -9.91 -14.34 0.01
N ALA A 163 -8.95 -13.64 -0.57
CA ALA A 163 -7.76 -14.24 -1.18
C ALA A 163 -6.95 -15.06 -0.16
N GLY A 164 -6.86 -14.60 1.09
CA GLY A 164 -6.22 -15.33 2.18
C GLY A 164 -6.89 -16.67 2.46
N ILE A 165 -8.21 -16.70 2.53
CA ILE A 165 -8.99 -17.93 2.77
C ILE A 165 -8.87 -18.87 1.57
N PHE A 166 -9.20 -18.40 0.37
CA PHE A 166 -9.19 -19.24 -0.83
C PHE A 166 -7.78 -19.69 -1.23
N GLY A 167 -6.78 -18.80 -1.09
CA GLY A 167 -5.38 -19.12 -1.34
C GLY A 167 -4.86 -20.19 -0.39
N GLY A 168 -5.24 -20.12 0.89
CA GLY A 168 -4.94 -21.15 1.88
C GLY A 168 -5.55 -22.50 1.50
N LEU A 169 -6.83 -22.54 1.14
CA LEU A 169 -7.52 -23.75 0.69
C LEU A 169 -6.89 -24.34 -0.59
N LEU A 170 -6.63 -23.52 -1.59
CA LEU A 170 -5.99 -23.99 -2.84
C LEU A 170 -4.58 -24.54 -2.60
N ALA A 171 -3.84 -23.95 -1.67
CA ALA A 171 -2.49 -24.40 -1.34
C ALA A 171 -2.45 -25.77 -0.64
N THR A 172 -3.54 -26.22 -0.01
CA THR A 172 -3.63 -27.59 0.54
C THR A 172 -3.60 -28.65 -0.57
N TYR A 173 -4.11 -28.34 -1.75
CA TYR A 173 -4.08 -29.22 -2.92
C TYR A 173 -2.75 -29.13 -3.68
N SER A 174 -2.30 -27.90 -3.98
CA SER A 174 -1.01 -27.66 -4.63
C SER A 174 -0.53 -26.25 -4.36
N LEU A 175 0.78 -26.10 -4.07
CA LEU A 175 1.43 -24.80 -3.87
C LEU A 175 1.39 -23.88 -5.13
N ARG A 176 1.09 -24.44 -6.29
CA ARG A 176 0.96 -23.69 -7.55
C ARG A 176 -0.46 -23.19 -7.84
N LEU A 177 -1.48 -23.84 -7.28
CA LEU A 177 -2.87 -23.46 -7.53
C LEU A 177 -3.20 -22.00 -7.18
N PRO A 178 -2.72 -21.41 -6.08
CA PRO A 178 -2.92 -19.99 -5.79
C PRO A 178 -2.39 -19.07 -6.90
N PHE A 179 -1.24 -19.41 -7.52
CA PHE A 179 -0.67 -18.61 -8.61
C PHE A 179 -1.48 -18.70 -9.90
N TYR A 180 -2.02 -19.87 -10.24
CA TYR A 180 -2.96 -20.01 -11.37
C TYR A 180 -4.23 -19.20 -11.15
N ALA A 181 -4.82 -19.28 -9.94
CA ALA A 181 -5.98 -18.46 -9.60
C ALA A 181 -5.68 -16.96 -9.70
N GLN A 182 -4.51 -16.54 -9.22
CA GLN A 182 -4.07 -15.16 -9.31
C GLN A 182 -3.83 -14.68 -10.75
N ALA A 183 -3.30 -15.55 -11.63
CA ALA A 183 -3.14 -15.23 -13.04
C ALA A 183 -4.51 -15.00 -13.71
N VAL A 184 -5.52 -15.83 -13.40
CA VAL A 184 -6.89 -15.65 -13.91
C VAL A 184 -7.49 -14.34 -13.42
N ILE A 185 -7.34 -14.00 -12.13
CA ILE A 185 -7.82 -12.73 -11.56
C ILE A 185 -7.11 -11.55 -12.24
N ALA A 186 -5.78 -11.59 -12.38
CA ALA A 186 -5.00 -10.55 -13.03
C ALA A 186 -5.43 -10.34 -14.50
N PHE A 187 -5.77 -11.42 -15.21
CA PHE A 187 -6.31 -11.34 -16.59
C PHE A 187 -7.61 -10.54 -16.63
N THR A 188 -8.53 -10.74 -15.68
CA THR A 188 -9.80 -9.99 -15.65
C THR A 188 -9.61 -8.49 -15.44
N GLY A 189 -8.49 -8.08 -14.85
CA GLY A 189 -8.11 -6.68 -14.71
C GLY A 189 -7.80 -5.97 -16.03
N ILE A 190 -7.36 -6.69 -17.05
CA ILE A 190 -7.02 -6.11 -18.36
C ILE A 190 -8.26 -5.48 -19.01
N PRO A 191 -9.38 -6.20 -19.27
CA PRO A 191 -10.57 -5.59 -19.85
C PRO A 191 -11.16 -4.49 -18.96
N ALA A 192 -11.10 -4.63 -17.62
CA ALA A 192 -11.54 -3.59 -16.71
C ALA A 192 -10.72 -2.29 -16.88
N ALA A 193 -9.40 -2.39 -17.00
CA ALA A 193 -8.53 -1.23 -17.23
C ALA A 193 -8.80 -0.56 -18.59
N PHE A 194 -9.21 -1.32 -19.62
CA PHE A 194 -9.62 -0.76 -20.89
C PHE A 194 -10.93 0.04 -20.83
N MET A 195 -11.80 -0.21 -19.87
CA MET A 195 -13.04 0.54 -19.67
C MET A 195 -12.83 1.90 -19.01
N LEU A 196 -11.66 2.15 -18.39
CA LEU A 196 -11.34 3.42 -17.75
C LEU A 196 -11.30 4.55 -18.78
N LYS A 197 -11.67 5.77 -18.36
CA LYS A 197 -11.55 6.98 -19.17
C LYS A 197 -10.39 7.83 -18.69
N GLU A 198 -9.60 8.31 -19.63
CA GLU A 198 -8.52 9.27 -19.35
C GLU A 198 -9.11 10.65 -19.13
N VAL A 199 -8.62 11.37 -18.13
CA VAL A 199 -8.94 12.78 -17.91
C VAL A 199 -8.01 13.61 -18.79
N ASN A 200 -8.57 14.42 -19.70
CA ASN A 200 -7.79 15.25 -20.63
C ASN A 200 -6.89 16.23 -19.88
N ARG A 201 -5.61 16.24 -20.24
CA ARG A 201 -4.58 17.16 -19.75
C ARG A 201 -3.92 17.90 -20.88
N SER A 202 -3.58 19.15 -20.66
CA SER A 202 -3.11 20.07 -21.71
C SER A 202 -1.58 20.18 -21.84
N ASN A 203 -0.77 19.41 -21.10
CA ASN A 203 0.68 19.65 -21.06
C ASN A 203 1.49 18.71 -21.94
N LYS A 204 2.14 19.26 -22.97
CA LYS A 204 3.24 18.62 -23.72
C LYS A 204 4.55 18.89 -22.98
N ILE A 205 5.16 17.86 -22.44
CA ILE A 205 6.44 17.95 -21.70
C ILE A 205 7.60 17.76 -22.66
N GLN A 206 8.57 18.67 -22.65
CA GLN A 206 9.71 18.64 -23.59
C GLN A 206 10.91 17.82 -23.09
N ASN A 207 11.15 17.73 -21.77
CA ASN A 207 12.31 17.01 -21.19
C ASN A 207 11.91 16.19 -19.95
N PRO A 208 11.71 14.88 -20.08
CA PRO A 208 11.21 13.99 -19.02
C PRO A 208 12.06 14.02 -17.73
N VAL A 209 13.36 13.88 -17.85
CA VAL A 209 14.25 13.76 -16.68
C VAL A 209 14.30 15.06 -15.85
N ASN A 210 14.40 16.19 -16.53
CA ASN A 210 14.42 17.50 -15.86
C ASN A 210 13.10 17.77 -15.13
N GLU A 211 12.00 17.32 -15.70
CA GLU A 211 10.67 17.47 -15.11
C GLU A 211 10.51 16.62 -13.85
N ILE A 212 10.96 15.36 -13.86
CA ILE A 212 10.96 14.50 -12.67
C ILE A 212 11.81 15.14 -11.56
N VAL A 213 13.02 15.60 -11.89
CA VAL A 213 13.90 16.27 -10.92
C VAL A 213 13.25 17.54 -10.38
N ARG A 214 12.55 18.31 -11.23
CA ARG A 214 11.78 19.48 -10.82
C ARG A 214 10.67 19.10 -9.84
N ILE A 215 9.88 18.05 -10.11
CA ILE A 215 8.80 17.57 -9.25
C ILE A 215 9.35 17.06 -7.91
N ILE A 216 10.44 16.28 -7.93
CA ILE A 216 11.10 15.83 -6.70
C ILE A 216 11.57 17.03 -5.87
N ARG A 217 12.26 17.99 -6.51
CA ARG A 217 12.73 19.20 -5.82
C ARG A 217 11.58 20.03 -5.29
N TYR A 218 10.51 20.20 -6.07
CA TYR A 218 9.30 20.90 -5.63
C TYR A 218 8.68 20.21 -4.41
N SER A 219 8.49 18.90 -4.47
CA SER A 219 7.79 18.12 -3.44
C SER A 219 8.57 17.96 -2.13
N LEU A 220 9.92 17.85 -2.21
CA LEU A 220 10.75 17.54 -1.05
C LEU A 220 11.55 18.74 -0.53
N VAL A 221 11.74 19.79 -1.33
CA VAL A 221 12.57 20.94 -0.97
C VAL A 221 11.81 22.26 -1.02
N THR A 222 11.14 22.56 -2.14
CA THR A 222 10.54 23.87 -2.34
C THR A 222 9.24 24.03 -1.55
N ASN A 223 8.34 23.05 -1.62
CA ASN A 223 7.08 23.08 -0.87
C ASN A 223 7.25 22.33 0.45
N LYS A 224 7.67 23.04 1.50
CA LYS A 224 7.91 22.47 2.83
C LYS A 224 6.69 21.75 3.40
N GLN A 225 5.51 22.31 3.22
CA GLN A 225 4.25 21.74 3.74
C GLN A 225 3.95 20.38 3.07
N LEU A 226 4.12 20.29 1.75
CA LEU A 226 3.98 19.04 1.02
C LEU A 226 5.04 18.04 1.44
N CYS A 227 6.29 18.46 1.60
CA CYS A 227 7.38 17.64 2.10
C CYS A 227 7.05 17.03 3.48
N TYR A 228 6.57 17.82 4.43
CA TYR A 228 6.23 17.34 5.77
C TYR A 228 5.09 16.31 5.72
N ASN A 229 4.07 16.54 4.87
CA ASN A 229 2.99 15.57 4.66
C ASN A 229 3.50 14.26 4.04
N ILE A 230 4.37 14.33 3.04
CA ILE A 230 4.97 13.16 2.40
C ILE A 230 5.82 12.38 3.40
N MET A 231 6.69 13.05 4.17
CA MET A 231 7.56 12.41 5.15
C MET A 231 6.77 11.79 6.29
N TYR A 232 5.78 12.51 6.85
CA TYR A 232 4.89 11.96 7.86
C TYR A 232 4.13 10.72 7.35
N SER A 233 3.54 10.82 6.16
CA SER A 233 2.86 9.69 5.51
C SER A 233 3.82 8.52 5.21
N GLY A 234 5.08 8.83 4.89
CA GLY A 234 6.15 7.85 4.70
C GLY A 234 6.44 7.06 5.96
N ILE A 235 6.61 7.75 7.09
CA ILE A 235 6.87 7.16 8.41
C ILE A 235 5.70 6.26 8.85
N ILE A 236 4.47 6.76 8.77
CA ILE A 236 3.27 5.98 9.12
C ILE A 236 3.10 4.78 8.20
N GLY A 237 3.34 4.96 6.89
CA GLY A 237 3.30 3.86 5.92
C GLY A 237 4.34 2.79 6.20
N ALA A 238 5.59 3.16 6.47
CA ALA A 238 6.66 2.24 6.85
C ALA A 238 6.34 1.52 8.17
N ALA A 239 5.82 2.24 9.17
CA ALA A 239 5.38 1.68 10.44
C ALA A 239 4.30 0.61 10.23
N THR A 240 3.25 0.91 9.46
CA THR A 240 2.17 -0.05 9.21
C THR A 240 2.63 -1.27 8.42
N LEU A 241 3.58 -1.08 7.50
CA LEU A 241 4.20 -2.16 6.74
C LEU A 241 5.05 -3.05 7.66
N THR A 242 5.90 -2.46 8.52
CA THR A 242 6.71 -3.18 9.50
C THR A 242 5.84 -4.02 10.44
N MET A 243 4.74 -3.47 10.99
CA MET A 243 3.83 -4.23 11.84
C MET A 243 3.18 -5.40 11.08
N ALA A 244 2.82 -5.22 9.82
CA ALA A 244 2.28 -6.31 9.01
C ALA A 244 3.23 -7.51 8.93
N TRP A 245 4.54 -7.26 8.89
CA TRP A 245 5.57 -8.30 8.95
C TRP A 245 5.74 -8.89 10.37
N PHE A 246 5.59 -8.07 11.41
CA PHE A 246 5.70 -8.52 12.80
C PHE A 246 4.53 -9.38 13.28
N VAL A 247 3.37 -9.32 12.66
CA VAL A 247 2.24 -10.22 13.01
C VAL A 247 2.68 -11.69 13.00
N GLN A 248 3.46 -12.11 12.00
CA GLN A 248 3.90 -13.50 11.90
C GLN A 248 4.87 -13.92 13.03
N PRO A 249 5.96 -13.17 13.35
CA PRO A 249 6.78 -13.42 14.53
C PRO A 249 6.00 -13.43 15.84
N VAL A 250 5.01 -12.55 16.02
CA VAL A 250 4.13 -12.54 17.20
C VAL A 250 3.33 -13.82 17.31
N LEU A 251 2.71 -14.29 16.21
CA LEU A 251 1.96 -15.54 16.19
C LEU A 251 2.86 -16.76 16.44
N MET A 252 4.09 -16.75 15.95
CA MET A 252 5.10 -17.78 16.23
C MET A 252 5.49 -17.77 17.70
N TYR A 253 5.71 -16.60 18.29
CA TYR A 253 6.02 -16.46 19.72
C TYR A 253 4.89 -17.02 20.59
N LEU A 254 3.65 -16.76 20.23
CA LEU A 254 2.45 -17.26 20.93
C LEU A 254 2.17 -18.76 20.65
N LYS A 255 3.02 -19.43 19.87
CA LYS A 255 2.82 -20.83 19.46
C LYS A 255 1.45 -21.09 18.83
N THR A 256 0.90 -20.10 18.13
CA THR A 256 -0.39 -20.21 17.45
C THR A 256 -0.29 -21.28 16.35
N PRO A 257 -1.28 -22.18 16.21
CA PRO A 257 -1.30 -23.12 15.10
C PRO A 257 -1.30 -22.42 13.75
N VAL A 258 -0.52 -22.91 12.78
CA VAL A 258 -0.36 -22.27 11.45
C VAL A 258 -1.70 -22.10 10.72
N SER A 259 -2.66 -23.00 10.97
CA SER A 259 -4.03 -22.91 10.43
C SER A 259 -4.77 -21.62 10.80
N TRP A 260 -4.42 -20.97 11.92
CA TRP A 260 -5.03 -19.73 12.37
C TRP A 260 -4.41 -18.47 11.75
N TYR A 261 -3.22 -18.57 11.14
CA TYR A 261 -2.52 -17.41 10.57
C TYR A 261 -3.36 -16.73 9.50
N GLY A 262 -3.94 -17.51 8.58
CA GLY A 262 -4.82 -16.99 7.54
C GLY A 262 -6.09 -16.34 8.11
N VAL A 263 -6.70 -16.95 9.13
CA VAL A 263 -7.91 -16.40 9.78
C VAL A 263 -7.61 -15.06 10.46
N ILE A 264 -6.54 -15.01 11.27
CA ILE A 264 -6.14 -13.78 11.97
C ILE A 264 -5.82 -12.69 10.96
N TRP A 265 -5.05 -13.01 9.91
CA TRP A 265 -4.73 -12.10 8.83
C TRP A 265 -5.98 -11.56 8.14
N THR A 266 -6.93 -12.43 7.81
CA THR A 266 -8.21 -12.06 7.21
C THR A 266 -8.98 -11.08 8.09
N VAL A 267 -9.11 -11.37 9.39
CA VAL A 267 -9.85 -10.50 10.32
C VAL A 267 -9.17 -9.15 10.49
N LEU A 268 -7.84 -9.12 10.54
CA LEU A 268 -7.08 -7.85 10.60
C LEU A 268 -7.30 -6.99 9.33
N ASN A 269 -7.29 -7.60 8.14
CA ASN A 269 -7.55 -6.88 6.89
C ASN A 269 -9.01 -6.40 6.77
N LEU A 270 -9.96 -7.20 7.21
CA LEU A 270 -11.36 -6.76 7.32
C LEU A 270 -11.48 -5.53 8.24
N THR A 271 -10.75 -5.51 9.35
CA THR A 271 -10.70 -4.35 10.26
C THR A 271 -10.20 -3.09 9.55
N VAL A 272 -9.14 -3.20 8.76
CA VAL A 272 -8.63 -2.07 7.92
C VAL A 272 -9.71 -1.62 6.93
N GLY A 273 -10.35 -2.56 6.25
CA GLY A 273 -11.37 -2.27 5.26
C GLY A 273 -12.58 -1.53 5.87
N PHE A 274 -13.09 -2.01 6.99
CA PHE A 274 -14.19 -1.34 7.70
C PHE A 274 -13.78 0.06 8.21
N ALA A 275 -12.60 0.19 8.79
CA ALA A 275 -12.10 1.49 9.24
C ALA A 275 -11.99 2.49 8.07
N ALA A 276 -11.46 2.06 6.93
CA ALA A 276 -11.30 2.91 5.76
C ALA A 276 -12.63 3.48 5.23
N LEU A 277 -13.76 2.77 5.42
CA LEU A 277 -15.09 3.28 5.06
C LEU A 277 -15.49 4.55 5.81
N TRP A 278 -15.06 4.66 7.05
CA TRP A 278 -15.43 5.78 7.91
C TRP A 278 -14.37 6.88 7.94
N SER A 279 -13.28 6.74 7.18
CA SER A 279 -12.16 7.68 7.15
C SER A 279 -12.62 9.13 6.90
N ASP A 280 -13.54 9.33 5.93
CA ASP A 280 -14.11 10.65 5.62
C ASP A 280 -14.86 11.28 6.82
N ARG A 281 -15.71 10.49 7.49
CA ARG A 281 -16.47 10.98 8.64
C ARG A 281 -15.58 11.30 9.83
N VAL A 282 -14.59 10.44 10.07
CA VAL A 282 -13.65 10.58 11.18
C VAL A 282 -12.74 11.79 10.96
N ASP A 283 -12.22 11.96 9.74
CA ASP A 283 -11.38 13.11 9.39
C ASP A 283 -12.15 14.44 9.48
N ASN A 284 -13.39 14.48 8.97
CA ASN A 284 -14.24 15.68 9.08
C ASN A 284 -14.63 16.03 10.53
N TYR A 285 -14.76 15.01 11.41
CA TYR A 285 -15.10 15.24 12.83
C TYR A 285 -13.91 15.76 13.64
N PHE A 286 -12.74 15.13 13.50
CA PHE A 286 -11.56 15.48 14.30
C PHE A 286 -10.72 16.60 13.67
N GLY A 287 -10.74 16.71 12.35
CA GLY A 287 -9.89 17.60 11.57
C GLY A 287 -8.44 17.13 11.44
N PRO A 288 -7.68 17.69 10.48
CA PRO A 288 -6.38 17.16 10.06
C PRO A 288 -5.34 17.07 11.20
N ARG A 289 -5.30 18.10 12.08
CA ARG A 289 -4.31 18.15 13.17
C ARG A 289 -4.55 17.06 14.20
N LYS A 290 -5.79 16.93 14.69
CA LYS A 290 -6.14 15.93 15.70
C LYS A 290 -6.01 14.53 15.10
N MET A 291 -6.45 14.35 13.85
CA MET A 291 -6.36 13.06 13.18
C MET A 291 -4.91 12.62 12.97
N GLY A 292 -4.00 13.52 12.59
CA GLY A 292 -2.57 13.23 12.53
C GLY A 292 -2.02 12.77 13.90
N ILE A 293 -2.35 13.48 14.99
CA ILE A 293 -1.93 13.07 16.34
C ILE A 293 -2.49 11.70 16.72
N LEU A 294 -3.78 11.46 16.49
CA LEU A 294 -4.42 10.18 16.80
C LEU A 294 -3.76 9.02 16.05
N ILE A 295 -3.51 9.18 14.74
CA ILE A 295 -2.82 8.15 13.94
C ILE A 295 -1.46 7.84 14.56
N LEU A 296 -0.64 8.84 14.88
CA LEU A 296 0.69 8.63 15.46
C LEU A 296 0.60 7.91 16.82
N VAL A 297 -0.26 8.40 17.70
CA VAL A 297 -0.42 7.86 19.08
C VAL A 297 -0.86 6.40 19.05
N PHE A 298 -1.87 6.05 18.23
CA PHE A 298 -2.37 4.69 18.17
C PHE A 298 -1.46 3.72 17.41
N ILE A 299 -0.72 4.20 16.39
CA ILE A 299 0.30 3.40 15.72
C ILE A 299 1.47 3.11 16.68
N VAL A 300 2.03 4.11 17.34
CA VAL A 300 3.12 3.93 18.32
C VAL A 300 2.62 3.14 19.52
N GLY A 301 1.45 3.50 20.06
CA GLY A 301 0.81 2.81 21.17
C GLY A 301 0.58 1.32 20.91
N GLY A 302 0.25 0.95 19.67
CA GLY A 302 0.12 -0.44 19.24
C GLY A 302 1.43 -1.22 19.37
N TYR A 303 2.56 -0.65 18.96
CA TYR A 303 3.89 -1.26 19.13
C TYR A 303 4.25 -1.43 20.60
N VAL A 304 4.09 -0.36 21.40
CA VAL A 304 4.42 -0.37 22.82
C VAL A 304 3.53 -1.35 23.59
N SER A 305 2.21 -1.29 23.37
CA SER A 305 1.26 -2.16 24.05
C SER A 305 1.50 -3.64 23.70
N LEU A 306 1.81 -3.95 22.44
CA LEU A 306 2.12 -5.31 22.01
C LEU A 306 3.43 -5.80 22.64
N ALA A 307 4.46 -4.93 22.77
CA ALA A 307 5.73 -5.27 23.40
C ALA A 307 5.57 -5.69 24.88
N PHE A 308 4.67 -5.04 25.61
CA PHE A 308 4.40 -5.39 27.02
C PHE A 308 3.36 -6.51 27.19
N ASN A 309 2.57 -6.81 26.17
CA ASN A 309 1.50 -7.81 26.21
C ASN A 309 1.63 -8.83 25.07
N LEU A 310 2.74 -9.59 25.04
CA LEU A 310 2.94 -10.70 24.12
C LEU A 310 2.09 -11.92 24.53
N THR A 311 0.77 -11.72 24.51
CA THR A 311 -0.25 -12.72 24.86
C THR A 311 -1.36 -12.72 23.81
N TYR A 312 -2.29 -13.68 23.87
CA TYR A 312 -3.48 -13.64 23.02
C TYR A 312 -4.35 -12.39 23.25
N ALA A 313 -4.34 -11.83 24.47
CA ALA A 313 -4.97 -10.53 24.74
C ALA A 313 -4.27 -9.39 23.97
N GLY A 314 -2.94 -9.47 23.80
CA GLY A 314 -2.18 -8.54 22.97
C GLY A 314 -2.58 -8.54 21.49
N LEU A 315 -3.08 -9.67 20.96
CA LEU A 315 -3.64 -9.70 19.61
C LEU A 315 -4.87 -8.78 19.47
N ALA A 316 -5.65 -8.59 20.56
CA ALA A 316 -6.76 -7.63 20.52
C ALA A 316 -6.28 -6.18 20.33
N ILE A 317 -5.08 -5.85 20.78
CA ILE A 317 -4.45 -4.54 20.59
C ILE A 317 -4.13 -4.31 19.12
N LEU A 318 -3.77 -5.36 18.37
CA LEU A 318 -3.56 -5.26 16.93
C LEU A 318 -4.81 -4.78 16.19
N PHE A 319 -6.01 -5.10 16.64
CA PHE A 319 -7.23 -4.58 16.01
C PHE A 319 -7.30 -3.06 16.07
N VAL A 320 -6.96 -2.46 17.21
CA VAL A 320 -6.92 -1.00 17.36
C VAL A 320 -5.85 -0.40 16.43
N PHE A 321 -4.68 -1.00 16.37
CA PHE A 321 -3.63 -0.60 15.44
C PHE A 321 -4.12 -0.65 13.98
N TYR A 322 -4.80 -1.74 13.58
CA TYR A 322 -5.30 -1.93 12.21
C TYR A 322 -6.47 -1.02 11.88
N ILE A 323 -7.29 -0.59 12.85
CA ILE A 323 -8.28 0.48 12.67
C ILE A 323 -7.58 1.78 12.23
N PHE A 324 -6.55 2.20 12.97
CA PHE A 324 -5.83 3.45 12.65
C PHE A 324 -5.00 3.33 11.37
N ARG A 325 -4.47 2.15 11.04
CA ARG A 325 -3.91 1.85 9.72
C ARG A 325 -4.94 2.06 8.61
N GLY A 326 -6.19 1.62 8.82
CA GLY A 326 -7.29 1.80 7.87
C GLY A 326 -7.65 3.26 7.63
N PHE A 327 -7.66 4.10 8.66
CA PHE A 327 -7.84 5.54 8.54
C PHE A 327 -6.65 6.22 7.86
N ALA A 328 -5.42 5.84 8.21
CA ALA A 328 -4.21 6.54 7.79
C ALA A 328 -4.04 6.55 6.27
N THR A 329 -4.29 5.44 5.59
CA THR A 329 -4.03 5.32 4.15
C THR A 329 -4.84 6.32 3.31
N PRO A 330 -6.20 6.37 3.37
CA PRO A 330 -6.98 7.30 2.56
C PRO A 330 -6.79 8.76 3.00
N ILE A 331 -6.71 9.03 4.31
CA ILE A 331 -6.59 10.38 4.86
C ILE A 331 -5.27 11.03 4.43
N LEU A 332 -4.14 10.35 4.64
CA LEU A 332 -2.82 10.91 4.31
C LEU A 332 -2.60 11.07 2.81
N LYS A 333 -3.17 10.17 1.97
CA LYS A 333 -3.21 10.37 0.52
C LYS A 333 -4.07 11.59 0.14
N GLY A 334 -5.21 11.76 0.82
CA GLY A 334 -6.10 12.91 0.62
C GLY A 334 -5.39 14.24 0.84
N TYR A 335 -4.66 14.38 1.94
CA TYR A 335 -3.92 15.61 2.26
C TYR A 335 -2.83 15.92 1.22
N ILE A 336 -2.10 14.90 0.77
CA ILE A 336 -1.09 15.09 -0.28
C ILE A 336 -1.75 15.52 -1.60
N ASN A 337 -2.86 14.89 -1.99
CA ASN A 337 -3.56 15.20 -3.23
C ASN A 337 -4.15 16.60 -3.26
N GLN A 338 -4.66 17.10 -2.12
CA GLN A 338 -5.16 18.47 -1.99
C GLN A 338 -4.07 19.53 -2.20
N MET A 339 -2.82 19.22 -1.85
CA MET A 339 -1.66 20.13 -1.98
C MET A 339 -0.93 20.01 -3.32
N THR A 340 -1.36 19.09 -4.19
CA THR A 340 -0.62 18.74 -5.40
C THR A 340 -1.43 19.08 -6.65
N PHE A 341 -0.78 19.75 -7.61
CA PHE A 341 -1.39 20.03 -8.90
C PHE A 341 -1.64 18.74 -9.69
N SER A 342 -2.66 18.76 -10.56
CA SER A 342 -3.10 17.57 -11.31
C SER A 342 -2.00 16.98 -12.21
N ASP A 343 -1.14 17.81 -12.78
CA ASP A 343 -0.09 17.43 -13.73
C ASP A 343 1.06 16.64 -13.09
N MET A 344 1.25 16.73 -11.75
CA MET A 344 2.32 16.05 -11.03
C MET A 344 1.82 15.08 -9.94
N ARG A 345 0.51 14.86 -9.82
CA ARG A 345 -0.10 14.14 -8.68
C ARG A 345 0.33 12.68 -8.61
N ALA A 346 0.35 11.96 -9.73
CA ALA A 346 0.79 10.58 -9.76
C ALA A 346 2.29 10.45 -9.41
N THR A 347 3.12 11.38 -9.88
CA THR A 347 4.55 11.44 -9.54
C THR A 347 4.74 11.66 -8.04
N VAL A 348 4.01 12.61 -7.44
CA VAL A 348 4.11 12.91 -6.00
C VAL A 348 3.65 11.72 -5.14
N LEU A 349 2.56 11.05 -5.51
CA LEU A 349 2.13 9.83 -4.83
C LEU A 349 3.13 8.68 -4.99
N SER A 350 3.80 8.58 -6.14
CA SER A 350 4.87 7.61 -6.35
C SER A 350 6.11 7.94 -5.50
N ILE A 351 6.47 9.21 -5.36
CA ILE A 351 7.53 9.67 -4.42
C ILE A 351 7.18 9.26 -2.98
N ARG A 352 5.92 9.48 -2.56
CA ARG A 352 5.46 9.01 -1.25
C ARG A 352 5.65 7.50 -1.08
N ASN A 353 5.22 6.70 -2.04
CA ASN A 353 5.34 5.24 -1.98
C ASN A 353 6.80 4.79 -1.99
N PHE A 354 7.65 5.46 -2.76
CA PHE A 354 9.11 5.26 -2.73
C PHE A 354 9.69 5.49 -1.34
N ILE A 355 9.31 6.60 -0.68
CA ILE A 355 9.78 6.94 0.67
C ILE A 355 9.32 5.89 1.69
N ILE A 356 8.08 5.40 1.62
CA ILE A 356 7.59 4.32 2.48
C ILE A 356 8.48 3.08 2.37
N ARG A 357 8.78 2.65 1.15
CA ARG A 357 9.59 1.46 0.89
C ARG A 357 11.05 1.66 1.27
N LEU A 358 11.61 2.84 0.97
CA LEU A 358 12.99 3.16 1.36
C LEU A 358 13.16 3.15 2.88
N MET A 359 12.23 3.74 3.62
CA MET A 359 12.22 3.70 5.08
C MET A 359 12.05 2.27 5.59
N PHE A 360 11.13 1.50 5.02
CA PHE A 360 10.96 0.10 5.37
C PHE A 360 12.22 -0.71 5.10
N ALA A 361 12.83 -0.59 3.92
CA ALA A 361 14.05 -1.30 3.55
C ALA A 361 15.25 -0.94 4.44
N ALA A 362 15.31 0.28 4.95
CA ALA A 362 16.35 0.70 5.90
C ALA A 362 16.10 0.18 7.33
N ILE A 363 14.83 0.15 7.76
CA ILE A 363 14.45 -0.15 9.15
C ILE A 363 14.27 -1.66 9.36
N ALA A 364 13.61 -2.36 8.42
CA ALA A 364 13.21 -3.75 8.63
C ALA A 364 14.36 -4.73 8.87
N PRO A 365 15.51 -4.67 8.17
CA PRO A 365 16.65 -5.54 8.46
C PRO A 365 17.23 -5.30 9.86
N PHE A 366 17.31 -4.03 10.28
CA PHE A 366 17.81 -3.66 11.59
C PHE A 366 16.89 -4.18 12.70
N ILE A 367 15.58 -4.03 12.52
CA ILE A 367 14.59 -4.52 13.48
C ILE A 367 14.53 -6.06 13.49
N GLY A 368 14.68 -6.71 12.34
CA GLY A 368 14.82 -8.16 12.24
C GLY A 368 16.04 -8.67 13.00
N TRP A 369 17.18 -8.02 12.84
CA TRP A 369 18.41 -8.32 13.59
C TRP A 369 18.22 -8.14 15.10
N LEU A 370 17.53 -7.09 15.55
CA LEU A 370 17.20 -6.89 16.98
C LEU A 370 16.30 -8.02 17.51
N ASN A 371 15.34 -8.47 16.73
CA ASN A 371 14.47 -9.59 17.11
C ASN A 371 15.28 -10.89 17.30
N ASP A 372 16.25 -11.16 16.41
CA ASP A 372 17.03 -12.39 16.43
C ASP A 372 18.12 -12.37 17.52
N MET A 373 18.74 -11.21 17.77
CA MET A 373 19.84 -11.07 18.74
C MET A 373 19.37 -10.82 20.17
N TYR A 374 18.23 -10.17 20.36
CA TYR A 374 17.75 -9.81 21.70
C TYR A 374 16.38 -10.43 21.99
N SER A 375 15.31 -9.83 21.47
CA SER A 375 13.93 -10.34 21.64
C SER A 375 12.93 -9.58 20.76
N LEU A 376 11.78 -10.21 20.53
CA LEU A 376 10.63 -9.58 19.90
C LEU A 376 10.17 -8.30 20.62
N GLN A 377 10.22 -8.31 21.95
CA GLN A 377 9.87 -7.16 22.80
C GLN A 377 10.77 -5.95 22.50
N VAL A 378 12.09 -6.17 22.48
CA VAL A 378 13.08 -5.10 22.18
C VAL A 378 12.87 -4.57 20.77
N ALA A 379 12.66 -5.45 19.79
CA ALA A 379 12.41 -5.06 18.41
C ALA A 379 11.16 -4.17 18.26
N LEU A 380 10.07 -4.50 18.96
CA LEU A 380 8.84 -3.71 18.97
C LEU A 380 9.04 -2.33 19.65
N LEU A 381 9.74 -2.26 20.78
CA LEU A 381 9.99 -1.00 21.49
C LEU A 381 10.91 -0.07 20.69
N VAL A 382 11.96 -0.61 20.08
CA VAL A 382 12.86 0.18 19.22
C VAL A 382 12.10 0.68 17.99
N SER A 383 11.23 -0.15 17.40
CA SER A 383 10.35 0.29 16.30
C SER A 383 9.47 1.46 16.73
N ALA A 384 8.85 1.40 17.92
CA ALA A 384 8.05 2.49 18.47
C ALA A 384 8.85 3.80 18.57
N GLY A 385 10.11 3.74 19.06
CA GLY A 385 10.99 4.90 19.17
C GLY A 385 11.37 5.50 17.80
N ILE A 386 11.74 4.64 16.84
CA ILE A 386 12.09 5.03 15.46
C ILE A 386 10.90 5.71 14.75
N ILE A 387 9.67 5.34 15.08
CA ILE A 387 8.47 5.93 14.50
C ILE A 387 8.06 7.21 15.22
N LEU A 388 8.11 7.21 16.56
CA LEU A 388 7.65 8.32 17.40
C LEU A 388 8.46 9.60 17.16
N LEU A 389 9.79 9.49 17.16
CA LEU A 389 10.66 10.66 17.09
C LEU A 389 10.49 11.41 15.75
N PRO A 390 10.72 10.83 14.57
CA PRO A 390 10.56 11.54 13.32
C PRO A 390 9.08 11.81 13.01
N GLY A 391 8.15 10.91 13.38
CA GLY A 391 6.72 11.11 13.19
C GLY A 391 6.22 12.34 13.97
N GLY A 392 6.64 12.51 15.21
CA GLY A 392 6.31 13.69 16.03
C GLY A 392 6.92 14.98 15.47
N ILE A 393 8.17 14.94 15.02
CA ILE A 393 8.86 16.09 14.41
C ILE A 393 8.11 16.55 13.14
N PHE A 394 7.87 15.66 12.18
CA PHE A 394 7.23 16.05 10.93
C PHE A 394 5.77 16.49 11.14
N LEU A 395 5.04 15.84 12.06
CA LEU A 395 3.70 16.26 12.44
C LEU A 395 3.70 17.66 13.08
N GLY A 396 4.65 17.94 13.97
CA GLY A 396 4.82 19.26 14.57
C GLY A 396 5.15 20.34 13.56
N LEU A 397 6.04 20.06 12.60
CA LEU A 397 6.40 20.97 11.51
C LEU A 397 5.25 21.22 10.55
N GLN A 398 4.43 20.22 10.28
CA GLN A 398 3.25 20.34 9.42
C GLN A 398 2.22 21.39 9.92
N PHE A 399 2.08 21.51 11.24
CA PHE A 399 1.10 22.41 11.86
C PHE A 399 1.72 23.66 12.50
N ARG A 400 3.01 23.85 12.33
CA ARG A 400 3.66 25.10 12.72
C ARG A 400 3.21 26.18 11.75
N LYS A 401 2.51 27.21 12.25
CA LYS A 401 2.19 28.40 11.47
C LYS A 401 3.51 28.98 10.96
N GLU A 402 3.65 29.19 9.67
CA GLU A 402 4.69 30.06 9.14
C GLU A 402 4.37 31.45 9.70
N THR A 403 5.08 31.86 10.73
CA THR A 403 5.14 33.25 11.18
C THR A 403 6.01 33.96 10.15
N SER A 404 5.38 34.44 9.11
CA SER A 404 5.90 35.46 8.18
C SER A 404 5.16 36.74 8.38
#